data_9dad22fd1aade745e86c5dce8475a34a
#
_entry.id   9dad22fd1aade745e86c5dce8475a34a
#
_cell.length_a   1.000
_cell.length_b   1.000
_cell.length_c   1.000
_cell.angle_alpha   90.00
_cell.angle_beta   90.00
_cell.angle_gamma   90.00
#
_symmetry.space_group_name_H-M   'P 1'
#
loop_
_entity.id
_entity.type
_entity.pdbx_description
1 polymer ?
#
loop_
_entity_poly.entity_id
_entity_poly.type
_entity_poly.pdbx_seq_one_letter_code
_entity_poly.pdbx_strand_id
1 'polypeptide(L)'
;MEKRAKLSPESGPEESIVARPGAVSRVNAEHYRWGHDCDAWHLVKDPQFTVIEELMPPGSAEVRHYHKKAQQLFYILAGEAIMEVEGDPVLLPAGSGIRILAGVWHQIRNPSSSALRLLVISDPPSHGDKWTE
;
A
#
# COMPACT_ATOMS: atom_id res chain seq x y z
N MET A 1 -9.10 -2.37 22.07
CA MET A 1 -8.89 -2.85 22.37
C MET A 1 -9.23 -3.07 22.79
N GLU A 2 -9.49 -3.71 22.58
CA GLU A 2 -9.57 -4.19 22.99
C GLU A 2 -9.59 -4.63 23.08
N LYS A 3 -9.95 -5.11 22.99
CA LYS A 3 -9.97 -5.84 23.37
C LYS A 3 -9.80 -6.30 23.25
N ARG A 4 -9.86 -6.89 23.03
CA ARG A 4 -9.63 -7.81 23.16
C ARG A 4 -9.36 -8.18 23.79
N ALA A 5 -9.49 -8.42 24.05
CA ALA A 5 -9.23 -9.01 24.80
C ALA A 5 -9.18 -9.73 25.22
N LYS A 6 -9.62 -10.23 25.67
CA LYS A 6 -9.28 -11.24 26.19
C LYS A 6 -9.11 -12.24 25.48
N LEU A 7 -8.67 -12.57 25.21
CA LEU A 7 -8.44 -13.64 24.53
C LEU A 7 -8.41 -14.76 25.39
N SER A 8 -9.04 -15.70 25.16
CA SER A 8 -8.98 -16.91 25.87
C SER A 8 -7.91 -17.76 25.26
N PRO A 9 -6.73 -17.61 25.66
CA PRO A 9 -5.67 -18.32 25.01
C PRO A 9 -5.73 -19.82 25.21
N GLU A 10 -6.48 -20.24 26.19
CA GLU A 10 -6.58 -21.64 26.44
C GLU A 10 -7.53 -22.34 25.51
N SER A 11 -8.30 -21.62 24.74
CA SER A 11 -9.09 -22.30 23.73
C SER A 11 -8.17 -23.07 22.81
N GLY A 12 -8.67 -24.05 22.13
CA GLY A 12 -7.87 -24.86 21.26
C GLY A 12 -7.04 -23.98 20.34
N PRO A 13 -5.74 -24.20 20.30
CA PRO A 13 -4.90 -23.27 19.52
C PRO A 13 -5.29 -23.19 18.06
N GLU A 14 -5.70 -24.31 17.49
CA GLU A 14 -5.95 -24.34 16.06
C GLU A 14 -7.15 -23.51 15.68
N GLU A 15 -8.26 -23.72 16.37
CA GLU A 15 -9.43 -22.94 16.00
C GLU A 15 -9.27 -21.49 16.39
N SER A 16 -8.50 -21.20 17.45
CA SER A 16 -8.23 -19.82 17.78
C SER A 16 -7.44 -19.14 16.68
N ILE A 17 -6.46 -19.85 16.13
CA ILE A 17 -5.67 -19.29 15.04
C ILE A 17 -6.53 -19.05 13.81
N VAL A 18 -7.40 -19.99 13.49
CA VAL A 18 -8.26 -19.84 12.31
C VAL A 18 -9.24 -18.69 12.48
N ALA A 19 -9.78 -18.52 13.69
CA ALA A 19 -10.83 -17.55 13.94
C ALA A 19 -10.32 -16.16 14.23
N ARG A 20 -9.05 -16.01 14.57
CA ARG A 20 -8.49 -14.74 14.99
C ARG A 20 -7.60 -14.15 13.93
N PRO A 21 -7.60 -12.83 13.78
CA PRO A 21 -6.62 -12.21 12.93
C PRO A 21 -5.24 -12.43 13.51
N GLY A 22 -4.28 -12.73 12.67
CA GLY A 22 -2.90 -12.86 13.05
C GLY A 22 -2.11 -11.65 12.61
N ALA A 23 -0.88 -11.56 13.10
CA ALA A 23 0.03 -10.53 12.67
C ALA A 23 0.39 -10.75 11.20
N VAL A 24 0.50 -9.67 10.44
CA VAL A 24 0.87 -9.74 9.04
C VAL A 24 2.04 -8.81 8.78
N SER A 25 2.94 -9.26 7.91
CA SER A 25 4.09 -8.48 7.48
C SER A 25 4.55 -9.01 6.12
N ARG A 26 5.62 -8.43 5.60
CA ARG A 26 6.22 -8.93 4.37
C ARG A 26 6.62 -10.39 4.44
N VAL A 27 6.81 -10.93 5.66
CA VAL A 27 7.22 -12.32 5.82
C VAL A 27 6.13 -13.29 5.39
N ASN A 28 4.87 -12.97 5.66
CA ASN A 28 3.76 -13.89 5.40
C ASN A 28 2.65 -13.32 4.52
N ALA A 29 2.77 -12.10 4.05
CA ALA A 29 1.77 -11.51 3.17
C ALA A 29 1.95 -12.02 1.74
N GLU A 30 0.87 -11.99 0.97
CA GLU A 30 0.93 -12.33 -0.44
C GLU A 30 1.82 -11.31 -1.16
N HIS A 31 2.85 -11.81 -1.88
CA HIS A 31 3.84 -10.97 -2.52
C HIS A 31 3.66 -11.01 -4.04
N TYR A 32 3.87 -9.87 -4.69
CA TYR A 32 3.96 -9.82 -6.14
C TYR A 32 4.94 -8.73 -6.55
N ARG A 33 5.39 -8.82 -7.81
CA ARG A 33 6.29 -7.81 -8.38
C ARG A 33 5.54 -6.98 -9.40
N TRP A 34 5.96 -5.73 -9.51
CA TRP A 34 5.36 -4.83 -10.48
C TRP A 34 6.42 -3.87 -10.99
N GLY A 35 6.14 -3.24 -12.14
CA GLY A 35 7.05 -2.27 -12.71
C GLY A 35 8.44 -2.83 -12.91
N HIS A 36 9.43 -1.99 -12.73
CA HIS A 36 10.83 -2.38 -12.89
C HIS A 36 11.40 -2.69 -11.51
N ASP A 37 11.33 -3.97 -11.14
CA ASP A 37 11.89 -4.51 -9.89
C ASP A 37 11.26 -3.94 -8.62
N CYS A 38 10.02 -3.50 -8.68
CA CYS A 38 9.30 -3.08 -7.48
C CYS A 38 8.60 -4.29 -6.86
N ASP A 39 8.49 -4.28 -5.54
CA ASP A 39 7.86 -5.35 -4.77
C ASP A 39 6.62 -4.83 -4.06
N ALA A 40 5.64 -5.70 -3.87
CA ALA A 40 4.41 -5.39 -3.18
C ALA A 40 3.95 -6.57 -2.35
N TRP A 41 3.40 -6.27 -1.18
CA TRP A 41 2.88 -7.27 -0.25
C TRP A 41 1.48 -6.84 0.18
N HIS A 42 0.48 -7.70 -0.05
CA HIS A 42 -0.88 -7.44 0.42
C HIS A 42 -0.97 -7.69 1.92
N LEU A 43 -0.92 -6.62 2.71
CA LEU A 43 -1.11 -6.74 4.15
C LEU A 43 -2.59 -6.98 4.48
N VAL A 44 -3.48 -6.34 3.75
CA VAL A 44 -4.92 -6.60 3.81
C VAL A 44 -5.42 -6.71 2.37
N LYS A 45 -6.11 -7.81 2.09
CA LYS A 45 -6.72 -8.03 0.77
C LYS A 45 -8.18 -8.38 1.01
N ASP A 46 -9.01 -7.38 0.99
CA ASP A 46 -10.42 -7.47 1.35
C ASP A 46 -11.25 -6.93 0.19
N PRO A 47 -12.47 -7.44 -0.04
CA PRO A 47 -13.29 -6.90 -1.12
C PRO A 47 -13.62 -5.42 -0.99
N GLN A 48 -13.53 -4.87 0.22
CA GLN A 48 -13.89 -3.47 0.45
C GLN A 48 -12.69 -2.54 0.39
N PHE A 49 -11.50 -3.02 0.75
CA PHE A 49 -10.29 -2.19 0.71
C PHE A 49 -9.06 -3.07 0.69
N THR A 50 -7.93 -2.48 0.30
CA THR A 50 -6.63 -3.16 0.36
C THR A 50 -5.62 -2.28 1.06
N VAL A 51 -4.67 -2.93 1.73
CA VAL A 51 -3.48 -2.27 2.28
C VAL A 51 -2.27 -3.02 1.73
N ILE A 52 -1.44 -2.32 1.00
CA ILE A 52 -0.28 -2.90 0.34
C ILE A 52 0.96 -2.17 0.83
N GLU A 53 1.96 -2.94 1.27
CA GLU A 53 3.28 -2.37 1.50
C GLU A 53 4.09 -2.55 0.23
N GLU A 54 4.77 -1.49 -0.22
CA GLU A 54 5.55 -1.53 -1.45
C GLU A 54 6.99 -1.14 -1.17
N LEU A 55 7.88 -1.70 -1.98
CA LEU A 55 9.30 -1.38 -1.96
C LEU A 55 9.70 -1.00 -3.39
N MET A 56 10.16 0.24 -3.54
CA MET A 56 10.57 0.76 -4.84
C MET A 56 12.06 1.03 -4.83
N PRO A 57 12.82 0.37 -5.71
CA PRO A 57 14.27 0.61 -5.77
C PRO A 57 14.58 2.03 -6.25
N PRO A 58 15.83 2.47 -6.06
CA PRO A 58 16.24 3.80 -6.51
C PRO A 58 15.91 4.06 -7.98
N GLY A 59 15.34 5.21 -8.26
CA GLY A 59 15.05 5.64 -9.63
C GLY A 59 13.81 5.04 -10.25
N SER A 60 13.07 4.17 -9.53
CA SER A 60 11.87 3.55 -10.08
C SER A 60 10.67 4.48 -10.04
N ALA A 61 9.70 4.19 -10.90
CA ALA A 61 8.46 4.95 -10.98
C ALA A 61 7.35 4.03 -11.44
N GLU A 62 6.13 4.33 -11.01
CA GLU A 62 4.96 3.65 -11.57
C GLU A 62 4.55 4.35 -12.86
N VAL A 63 3.66 3.71 -13.63
CA VAL A 63 3.05 4.34 -14.80
C VAL A 63 2.05 5.38 -14.32
N ARG A 64 2.04 6.53 -14.98
CA ARG A 64 1.07 7.58 -14.66
C ARG A 64 -0.33 7.09 -14.98
N HIS A 65 -1.25 7.23 -14.02
CA HIS A 65 -2.58 6.65 -14.16
C HIS A 65 -3.60 7.33 -13.22
N TYR A 66 -4.85 6.91 -13.34
CA TYR A 66 -5.89 7.27 -12.38
C TYR A 66 -6.80 6.07 -12.16
N HIS A 67 -7.60 6.14 -11.10
CA HIS A 67 -8.63 5.14 -10.80
C HIS A 67 -9.99 5.83 -10.87
N LYS A 68 -10.97 5.15 -11.46
CA LYS A 68 -12.31 5.74 -11.57
C LYS A 68 -13.10 5.65 -10.28
N LYS A 69 -12.86 4.60 -9.49
CA LYS A 69 -13.64 4.36 -8.27
C LYS A 69 -12.80 4.47 -7.03
N ALA A 70 -11.57 3.98 -7.03
CA ALA A 70 -10.75 3.89 -5.85
C ALA A 70 -10.16 5.26 -5.48
N GLN A 71 -10.26 5.59 -4.21
CA GLN A 71 -9.39 6.60 -3.63
C GLN A 71 -8.23 5.88 -2.95
N GLN A 72 -7.11 6.57 -2.80
CA GLN A 72 -5.91 5.96 -2.24
C GLN A 72 -5.24 6.91 -1.24
N LEU A 73 -4.63 6.32 -0.23
CA LEU A 73 -3.69 7.02 0.63
C LEU A 73 -2.32 6.38 0.42
N PHE A 74 -1.34 7.19 0.09
CA PHE A 74 0.06 6.79 0.03
C PHE A 74 0.75 7.34 1.26
N TYR A 75 1.42 6.48 2.02
CA TYR A 75 2.09 6.89 3.24
C TYR A 75 3.53 6.37 3.24
N ILE A 76 4.50 7.24 3.41
CA ILE A 76 5.91 6.90 3.24
C ILE A 76 6.48 6.42 4.57
N LEU A 77 7.02 5.20 4.57
CA LEU A 77 7.61 4.59 5.75
C LEU A 77 9.11 4.85 5.83
N ALA A 78 9.80 4.84 4.70
CA ALA A 78 11.25 5.06 4.66
C ALA A 78 11.62 5.59 3.29
N GLY A 79 12.59 6.49 3.25
CA GLY A 79 13.01 7.13 2.02
C GLY A 79 12.20 8.37 1.73
N GLU A 80 12.22 8.80 0.47
CA GLU A 80 11.48 9.97 0.00
C GLU A 80 10.85 9.64 -1.33
N ALA A 81 9.64 10.14 -1.55
CA ALA A 81 8.95 9.97 -2.82
C ALA A 81 8.60 11.33 -3.40
N ILE A 82 8.43 11.36 -4.72
CA ILE A 82 7.75 12.47 -5.35
C ILE A 82 6.46 11.90 -5.94
N MET A 83 5.34 12.50 -5.56
CA MET A 83 4.04 12.18 -6.15
C MET A 83 3.66 13.31 -7.08
N GLU A 84 3.59 13.01 -8.37
CA GLU A 84 3.02 13.96 -9.32
C GLU A 84 1.50 13.83 -9.25
N VAL A 85 0.80 14.94 -9.05
CA VAL A 85 -0.66 14.98 -8.96
C VAL A 85 -1.14 16.01 -9.95
N GLU A 86 -1.82 15.57 -10.99
CA GLU A 86 -2.34 16.45 -12.04
C GLU A 86 -1.27 17.39 -12.59
N GLY A 87 -0.05 16.90 -12.73
CA GLY A 87 1.06 17.65 -13.25
C GLY A 87 1.93 18.34 -12.22
N ASP A 88 1.52 18.39 -10.96
CA ASP A 88 2.26 19.09 -9.90
C ASP A 88 3.04 18.10 -9.05
N PRO A 89 4.35 18.27 -8.89
CA PRO A 89 5.13 17.37 -8.04
C PRO A 89 4.96 17.75 -6.58
N VAL A 90 4.76 16.72 -5.75
CA VAL A 90 4.64 16.89 -4.30
C VAL A 90 5.70 16.01 -3.66
N LEU A 91 6.59 16.60 -2.87
CA LEU A 91 7.62 15.85 -2.17
C LEU A 91 7.01 15.21 -0.92
N LEU A 92 7.26 13.92 -0.75
CA LEU A 92 6.75 13.16 0.38
C LEU A 92 7.93 12.55 1.13
N PRO A 93 8.39 13.18 2.21
CA PRO A 93 9.41 12.56 3.06
C PRO A 93 8.81 11.44 3.91
N ALA A 94 9.68 10.63 4.52
CA ALA A 94 9.23 9.59 5.44
C ALA A 94 8.37 10.19 6.53
N GLY A 95 7.29 9.50 6.89
CA GLY A 95 6.35 9.97 7.90
C GLY A 95 5.28 10.90 7.35
N SER A 96 5.21 11.07 6.03
CA SER A 96 4.16 11.88 5.40
C SER A 96 3.40 11.06 4.37
N GLY A 97 2.24 11.56 3.98
CA GLY A 97 1.42 10.88 3.00
C GLY A 97 0.56 11.85 2.21
N ILE A 98 -0.14 11.28 1.23
CA ILE A 98 -1.04 12.06 0.38
C ILE A 98 -2.24 11.22 0.02
N ARG A 99 -3.41 11.84 0.02
CA ARG A 99 -4.65 11.21 -0.43
C ARG A 99 -4.88 11.56 -1.89
N ILE A 100 -5.13 10.53 -2.70
CA ILE A 100 -5.47 10.71 -4.12
C ILE A 100 -6.93 10.31 -4.28
N LEU A 101 -7.75 11.27 -4.68
CA LEU A 101 -9.16 11.00 -4.90
C LEU A 101 -9.37 10.26 -6.22
N ALA A 102 -10.51 9.60 -6.36
CA ALA A 102 -10.88 8.95 -7.62
C ALA A 102 -10.86 9.97 -8.75
N GLY A 103 -10.39 9.56 -9.91
CA GLY A 103 -10.33 10.39 -11.10
C GLY A 103 -9.10 11.26 -11.22
N VAL A 104 -8.23 11.27 -10.21
CA VAL A 104 -7.07 12.17 -10.20
C VAL A 104 -5.86 11.46 -10.80
N TRP A 105 -5.29 12.02 -11.84
CA TRP A 105 -4.07 11.51 -12.47
C TRP A 105 -2.89 11.66 -11.53
N HIS A 106 -2.11 10.59 -11.38
CA HIS A 106 -0.96 10.64 -10.48
C HIS A 106 0.11 9.63 -10.88
N GLN A 107 1.31 9.86 -10.37
CA GLN A 107 2.45 8.98 -10.57
C GLN A 107 3.39 9.15 -9.39
N ILE A 108 3.69 8.04 -8.69
CA ILE A 108 4.71 8.07 -7.65
C ILE A 108 6.04 7.59 -8.22
N ARG A 109 7.12 8.21 -7.75
CA ARG A 109 8.46 7.78 -8.14
C ARG A 109 9.42 7.93 -6.98
N ASN A 110 10.50 7.17 -7.03
CA ASN A 110 11.58 7.23 -6.06
C ASN A 110 12.74 8.01 -6.68
N PRO A 111 12.93 9.29 -6.33
CA PRO A 111 13.98 10.10 -6.94
C PRO A 111 15.35 9.88 -6.30
N SER A 112 15.44 9.11 -5.23
CA SER A 112 16.64 9.06 -4.42
C SER A 112 17.52 7.86 -4.76
N SER A 113 18.66 7.77 -4.11
CA SER A 113 19.60 6.65 -4.25
C SER A 113 19.33 5.56 -3.19
N SER A 114 18.28 5.69 -2.41
CA SER A 114 17.89 4.71 -1.40
C SER A 114 16.55 4.10 -1.78
N ALA A 115 16.28 2.90 -1.27
CA ALA A 115 14.98 2.27 -1.48
C ALA A 115 13.87 3.07 -0.80
N LEU A 116 12.71 3.08 -1.42
CA LEU A 116 11.51 3.74 -0.90
C LEU A 116 10.55 2.65 -0.39
N ARG A 117 10.12 2.76 0.86
CA ARG A 117 9.09 1.89 1.43
C ARG A 117 7.87 2.72 1.74
N LEU A 118 6.70 2.20 1.38
CA LEU A 118 5.47 2.95 1.56
C LEU A 118 4.29 2.00 1.75
N LEU A 119 3.21 2.55 2.27
CA LEU A 119 1.91 1.88 2.30
C LEU A 119 1.00 2.52 1.27
N VAL A 120 0.21 1.69 0.59
CA VAL A 120 -0.83 2.15 -0.30
C VAL A 120 -2.14 1.54 0.18
N ILE A 121 -3.05 2.39 0.58
CA ILE A 121 -4.38 1.97 1.05
C ILE A 121 -5.37 2.40 -0.02
N SER A 122 -6.14 1.44 -0.54
CA SER A 122 -7.12 1.70 -1.61
C SER A 122 -8.51 1.30 -1.15
N ASP A 123 -9.48 2.16 -1.38
CA ASP A 123 -10.87 1.97 -0.99
C ASP A 123 -11.78 2.53 -2.09
N PRO A 124 -12.50 1.67 -2.83
CA PRO A 124 -12.39 0.21 -2.91
C PRO A 124 -11.06 -0.24 -3.51
N PRO A 125 -10.80 -1.55 -3.59
CA PRO A 125 -9.56 -2.04 -4.19
C PRO A 125 -9.35 -1.50 -5.59
N SER A 126 -8.10 -1.18 -5.90
CA SER A 126 -7.77 -0.51 -7.16
C SER A 126 -7.45 -1.47 -8.29
N HIS A 127 -7.25 -2.76 -8.01
CA HIS A 127 -6.97 -3.74 -9.05
C HIS A 127 -8.14 -3.85 -10.02
N GLY A 128 -7.84 -3.74 -11.32
CA GLY A 128 -8.88 -3.74 -12.34
C GLY A 128 -9.50 -2.37 -12.57
N ASP A 129 -9.10 -1.36 -11.82
CA ASP A 129 -9.62 0.00 -11.93
C ASP A 129 -8.46 0.95 -12.17
N LYS A 130 -7.63 0.66 -13.18
CA LYS A 130 -6.45 1.45 -13.47
C LYS A 130 -6.51 1.90 -14.93
N TRP A 131 -6.43 3.19 -15.15
CA TRP A 131 -6.56 3.79 -16.47
C TRP A 131 -5.33 4.61 -16.77
N THR A 132 -4.72 4.35 -17.94
CA THR A 132 -3.51 5.03 -18.38
C THR A 132 -3.80 5.83 -19.65
N GLU A 133 -2.84 6.64 -20.04
CA GLU A 133 -2.94 7.41 -21.29
C GLU A 133 -2.87 6.52 -22.50
#